data_e7421540d3dbe9989eb7a8e64da3cd5d
#
_entry.id   e7421540d3dbe9989eb7a8e64da3cd5d
#
_cell.length_a   1.000
_cell.length_b   1.000
_cell.length_c   1.000
_cell.angle_alpha   90.00
_cell.angle_beta   90.00
_cell.angle_gamma   90.00
#
_symmetry.space_group_name_H-M   'P 1'
#
loop_
_entity.id
_entity.type
_entity.pdbx_description
1 polymer ?
#
loop_
_entity_poly.entity_id
_entity_poly.type
_entity_poly.pdbx_seq_one_letter_code
_entity_poly.pdbx_strand_id
1 'polypeptide(L)'
;PVLGVSVPIVLIVISYIYTHADALIKKGFYPATRIMSWLDPTNYADTAAQQRNSIWAIGSGQLFGKGLNNSVVTSMKNTNYIIEPQTDFIFAVAGEELGFIGTISIIILLLLIVIECILIARKAKDTSGKLICCGMGALIGFQAFINLCVATGLMPNTGMTLPFVSYGLTSLVSLYMGMGIVLNVGLQPKKYS
;
A
#
# COMPACT_ATOMS: atom_id res chain seq x y z
N PRO A 1 7.73 -12.93 -21.39
CA PRO A 1 8.77 -13.82 -20.83
C PRO A 1 9.13 -13.47 -19.38
N VAL A 2 9.11 -12.18 -18.95
CA VAL A 2 9.50 -11.78 -17.59
C VAL A 2 8.54 -12.35 -16.52
N LEU A 3 7.23 -12.29 -16.72
CA LEU A 3 6.21 -12.85 -15.81
C LEU A 3 6.32 -14.38 -15.67
N GLY A 4 6.70 -15.08 -16.75
CA GLY A 4 6.85 -16.55 -16.72
C GLY A 4 8.04 -17.02 -15.86
N VAL A 5 9.02 -16.16 -15.61
CA VAL A 5 10.19 -16.47 -14.79
C VAL A 5 10.02 -15.96 -13.36
N SER A 6 9.36 -14.81 -13.18
CA SER A 6 9.20 -14.21 -11.85
C SER A 6 8.27 -15.00 -10.93
N VAL A 7 7.17 -15.57 -11.45
CA VAL A 7 6.23 -16.35 -10.65
C VAL A 7 6.87 -17.60 -10.04
N PRO A 8 7.57 -18.47 -10.78
CA PRO A 8 8.22 -19.63 -10.19
C PRO A 8 9.31 -19.26 -9.18
N ILE A 9 10.05 -18.17 -9.41
CA ILE A 9 11.07 -17.69 -8.45
C ILE A 9 10.41 -17.32 -7.13
N VAL A 10 9.30 -16.56 -7.15
CA VAL A 10 8.55 -16.19 -5.95
C VAL A 10 8.04 -17.42 -5.21
N LEU A 11 7.49 -18.40 -5.93
CA LEU A 11 7.00 -19.65 -5.33
C LEU A 11 8.14 -20.47 -4.69
N ILE A 12 9.30 -20.54 -5.33
CA ILE A 12 10.49 -21.21 -4.79
C ILE A 12 10.96 -20.52 -3.51
N VAL A 13 11.02 -19.18 -3.50
CA VAL A 13 11.42 -18.40 -2.32
C VAL A 13 10.43 -18.62 -1.17
N ILE A 14 9.13 -18.58 -1.43
CA ILE A 14 8.10 -18.84 -0.41
C ILE A 14 8.23 -20.26 0.12
N SER A 15 8.38 -21.26 -0.75
CA SER A 15 8.57 -22.66 -0.37
C SER A 15 9.83 -22.86 0.48
N TYR A 16 10.94 -22.22 0.09
CA TYR A 16 12.17 -22.25 0.87
C TYR A 16 12.01 -21.63 2.26
N ILE A 17 11.35 -20.46 2.35
CA ILE A 17 11.06 -19.80 3.63
C ILE A 17 10.16 -20.69 4.49
N TYR A 18 9.13 -21.30 3.91
CA TYR A 18 8.24 -22.20 4.63
C TYR A 18 8.99 -23.41 5.22
N THR A 19 9.87 -24.04 4.43
CA THR A 19 10.62 -25.24 4.86
C THR A 19 11.66 -24.93 5.93
N HIS A 20 12.25 -23.71 5.93
CA HIS A 20 13.32 -23.32 6.87
C HIS A 20 12.87 -22.20 7.83
N ALA A 21 11.56 -22.05 8.04
CA ALA A 21 10.97 -20.97 8.80
C ALA A 21 11.57 -20.81 10.20
N ASP A 22 11.62 -21.89 10.98
CA ASP A 22 12.12 -21.86 12.37
C ASP A 22 13.59 -21.43 12.45
N ALA A 23 14.41 -21.90 11.51
CA ALA A 23 15.83 -21.54 11.48
C ALA A 23 16.05 -20.07 11.09
N LEU A 24 15.25 -19.57 10.13
CA LEU A 24 15.30 -18.18 9.67
C LEU A 24 14.79 -17.21 10.74
N ILE A 25 13.69 -17.55 11.41
CA ILE A 25 13.12 -16.74 12.49
C ILE A 25 14.07 -16.68 13.69
N LYS A 26 14.67 -17.81 14.08
CA LYS A 26 15.69 -17.83 15.15
C LYS A 26 16.92 -16.99 14.83
N LYS A 27 17.26 -16.82 13.54
CA LYS A 27 18.33 -15.93 13.07
C LYS A 27 17.91 -14.46 12.98
N GLY A 28 16.66 -14.11 13.33
CA GLY A 28 16.15 -12.74 13.28
C GLY A 28 15.80 -12.26 11.87
N PHE A 29 15.54 -13.16 10.91
CA PHE A 29 15.16 -12.79 9.56
C PHE A 29 13.69 -12.35 9.52
N TYR A 30 13.46 -11.07 9.76
CA TYR A 30 12.14 -10.45 9.89
C TYR A 30 11.16 -10.71 8.72
N PRO A 31 11.58 -10.76 7.44
CA PRO A 31 10.67 -11.10 6.35
C PRO A 31 10.06 -12.51 6.46
N ALA A 32 10.81 -13.48 7.03
CA ALA A 32 10.28 -14.83 7.24
C ALA A 32 9.12 -14.82 8.23
N THR A 33 9.23 -14.06 9.33
CA THR A 33 8.16 -13.94 10.31
C THR A 33 6.89 -13.36 9.69
N ARG A 34 7.01 -12.34 8.82
CA ARG A 34 5.87 -11.73 8.13
C ARG A 34 5.18 -12.68 7.16
N ILE A 35 5.94 -13.46 6.40
CA ILE A 35 5.41 -14.47 5.48
C ILE A 35 4.74 -15.59 6.25
N MET A 36 5.36 -16.08 7.34
CA MET A 36 4.81 -17.14 8.15
C MET A 36 3.53 -16.70 8.88
N SER A 37 3.48 -15.47 9.42
CA SER A 37 2.26 -14.95 10.04
C SER A 37 1.09 -14.78 9.06
N TRP A 38 1.38 -14.62 7.77
CA TRP A 38 0.35 -14.59 6.72
C TRP A 38 -0.10 -15.98 6.29
N LEU A 39 0.83 -16.96 6.19
CA LEU A 39 0.53 -18.34 5.79
C LEU A 39 -0.11 -19.16 6.92
N ASP A 40 0.36 -18.97 8.16
CA ASP A 40 -0.11 -19.67 9.35
C ASP A 40 -0.39 -18.69 10.50
N PRO A 41 -1.52 -17.97 10.43
CA PRO A 41 -1.87 -16.98 11.44
C PRO A 41 -2.20 -17.57 12.81
N THR A 42 -2.39 -18.89 12.92
CA THR A 42 -2.70 -19.57 14.18
C THR A 42 -1.47 -19.75 15.05
N ASN A 43 -0.34 -20.14 14.46
CA ASN A 43 0.92 -20.32 15.17
C ASN A 43 1.70 -19.02 15.40
N TYR A 44 1.43 -17.97 14.59
CA TYR A 44 2.06 -16.65 14.67
C TYR A 44 1.03 -15.55 15.00
N ALA A 45 0.18 -15.80 15.99
CA ALA A 45 -0.99 -14.99 16.31
C ALA A 45 -0.64 -13.51 16.59
N ASP A 46 0.46 -13.23 17.29
CA ASP A 46 0.86 -11.87 17.67
C ASP A 46 1.20 -11.00 16.44
N THR A 47 1.95 -11.54 15.49
CA THR A 47 2.32 -10.84 14.26
C THR A 47 1.19 -10.79 13.24
N ALA A 48 0.31 -11.81 13.24
CA ALA A 48 -0.89 -11.86 12.40
C ALA A 48 -2.03 -10.97 12.93
N ALA A 49 -2.03 -10.64 14.23
CA ALA A 49 -3.10 -9.89 14.87
C ALA A 49 -3.32 -8.52 14.19
N GLN A 50 -2.26 -7.83 13.83
CA GLN A 50 -2.33 -6.52 13.20
C GLN A 50 -3.09 -6.55 11.86
N GLN A 51 -2.77 -7.52 11.00
CA GLN A 51 -3.44 -7.70 9.71
C GLN A 51 -4.89 -8.18 9.86
N ARG A 52 -5.15 -9.09 10.80
CA ARG A 52 -6.50 -9.56 11.11
C ARG A 52 -7.38 -8.41 11.63
N ASN A 53 -6.83 -7.59 12.51
CA ASN A 53 -7.53 -6.42 13.05
C ASN A 53 -7.82 -5.38 11.97
N SER A 54 -6.92 -5.22 10.98
CA SER A 54 -7.14 -4.40 9.80
C SER A 54 -8.36 -4.86 9.00
N ILE A 55 -8.48 -6.16 8.73
CA ILE A 55 -9.62 -6.73 8.00
C ILE A 55 -10.93 -6.49 8.78
N TRP A 56 -10.91 -6.70 10.10
CA TRP A 56 -12.08 -6.47 10.94
C TRP A 56 -12.47 -4.98 10.99
N ALA A 57 -11.50 -4.07 11.05
CA ALA A 57 -11.74 -2.64 11.00
C ALA A 57 -12.46 -2.24 9.70
N ILE A 58 -11.94 -2.67 8.54
CA ILE A 58 -12.56 -2.42 7.23
C ILE A 58 -14.00 -2.98 7.20
N GLY A 59 -14.19 -4.24 7.63
CA GLY A 59 -15.50 -4.88 7.64
C GLY A 59 -16.51 -4.19 8.58
N SER A 60 -16.03 -3.63 9.69
CA SER A 60 -16.88 -2.96 10.69
C SER A 60 -17.43 -1.62 10.23
N GLY A 61 -16.81 -0.98 9.22
CA GLY A 61 -17.23 0.32 8.69
C GLY A 61 -18.44 0.25 7.77
N GLN A 62 -18.83 -0.92 7.27
CA GLN A 62 -19.97 -1.09 6.37
C GLN A 62 -19.97 -0.10 5.17
N LEU A 63 -21.12 0.42 4.74
CA LEU A 63 -21.23 1.34 3.60
C LEU A 63 -20.81 2.77 3.92
N PHE A 64 -21.23 3.30 5.07
CA PHE A 64 -21.10 4.73 5.41
C PHE A 64 -20.04 5.02 6.48
N GLY A 65 -19.44 3.99 7.05
CA GLY A 65 -18.49 4.15 8.15
C GLY A 65 -19.14 4.42 9.50
N LYS A 66 -18.31 4.39 10.55
CA LYS A 66 -18.73 4.71 11.93
C LYS A 66 -18.68 6.20 12.23
N GLY A 67 -18.22 7.03 11.28
CA GLY A 67 -17.99 8.46 11.43
C GLY A 67 -16.57 8.81 11.82
N LEU A 68 -16.18 10.04 11.45
CA LEU A 68 -14.83 10.58 11.73
C LEU A 68 -14.65 10.78 13.23
N ASN A 69 -13.50 10.36 13.73
CA ASN A 69 -13.09 10.53 15.13
C ASN A 69 -14.11 10.01 16.15
N ASN A 70 -14.80 8.92 15.80
CA ASN A 70 -15.79 8.32 16.69
C ASN A 70 -15.09 7.72 17.92
N SER A 71 -15.34 8.30 19.10
CA SER A 71 -14.78 7.88 20.39
C SER A 71 -15.46 6.65 20.99
N VAL A 72 -16.22 5.90 20.17
CA VAL A 72 -16.88 4.66 20.64
C VAL A 72 -15.79 3.66 21.02
N VAL A 73 -15.92 3.09 22.21
CA VAL A 73 -14.98 2.10 22.80
C VAL A 73 -14.75 0.88 21.89
N THR A 74 -15.64 0.63 20.94
CA THR A 74 -15.55 -0.47 19.96
C THR A 74 -14.73 -0.14 18.70
N SER A 75 -14.17 1.07 18.58
CA SER A 75 -13.29 1.41 17.47
C SER A 75 -11.93 0.71 17.62
N MET A 76 -11.51 -0.02 16.59
CA MET A 76 -10.21 -0.70 16.56
C MET A 76 -9.03 0.27 16.70
N LYS A 77 -9.21 1.53 16.29
CA LYS A 77 -8.26 2.63 16.47
C LYS A 77 -8.05 2.99 17.95
N ASN A 78 -9.14 3.06 18.73
CA ASN A 78 -9.11 3.52 20.12
C ASN A 78 -8.67 2.43 21.12
N THR A 79 -8.79 1.16 20.74
CA THR A 79 -8.45 0.01 21.60
C THR A 79 -6.98 -0.44 21.44
N ASN A 80 -6.13 0.29 20.70
CA ASN A 80 -4.73 -0.06 20.39
C ASN A 80 -4.56 -1.45 19.77
N TYR A 81 -5.60 -2.00 19.14
CA TYR A 81 -5.51 -3.28 18.42
C TYR A 81 -4.69 -3.20 17.14
N ILE A 82 -4.50 -1.99 16.59
CA ILE A 82 -3.62 -1.75 15.44
C ILE A 82 -2.43 -0.91 15.92
N ILE A 83 -1.24 -1.48 15.86
CA ILE A 83 0.00 -0.77 16.17
C ILE A 83 0.31 0.14 14.98
N GLU A 84 0.53 1.44 15.24
CA GLU A 84 0.79 2.46 14.22
C GLU A 84 -0.28 2.51 13.11
N PRO A 85 -1.56 2.72 13.44
CA PRO A 85 -2.66 2.72 12.47
C PRO A 85 -2.54 3.85 11.43
N GLN A 86 -1.74 4.88 11.73
CA GLN A 86 -1.57 6.08 10.90
C GLN A 86 -0.57 5.90 9.76
N THR A 87 0.23 4.83 9.77
CA THR A 87 1.26 4.56 8.77
C THR A 87 0.80 3.49 7.77
N ASP A 88 1.00 2.22 8.09
CA ASP A 88 0.83 1.12 7.14
C ASP A 88 -0.62 0.68 6.95
N PHE A 89 -1.46 0.87 7.99
CA PHE A 89 -2.86 0.44 8.02
C PHE A 89 -3.87 1.60 8.01
N ILE A 90 -3.46 2.77 7.51
CA ILE A 90 -4.37 3.94 7.41
C ILE A 90 -5.60 3.62 6.57
N PHE A 91 -5.48 2.75 5.57
CA PHE A 91 -6.61 2.30 4.77
C PHE A 91 -7.67 1.55 5.60
N ALA A 92 -7.24 0.78 6.60
CA ALA A 92 -8.15 0.11 7.52
C ALA A 92 -8.91 1.11 8.40
N VAL A 93 -8.21 2.14 8.89
CA VAL A 93 -8.83 3.23 9.65
C VAL A 93 -9.83 4.00 8.77
N ALA A 94 -9.45 4.33 7.54
CA ALA A 94 -10.36 4.95 6.58
C ALA A 94 -11.58 4.07 6.30
N GLY A 95 -11.40 2.74 6.21
CA GLY A 95 -12.48 1.77 6.06
C GLY A 95 -13.43 1.76 7.25
N GLU A 96 -12.93 1.85 8.47
CA GLU A 96 -13.74 1.92 9.69
C GLU A 96 -14.49 3.25 9.82
N GLU A 97 -13.82 4.39 9.58
CA GLU A 97 -14.37 5.72 9.77
C GLU A 97 -15.29 6.19 8.63
N LEU A 98 -14.88 5.97 7.38
CA LEU A 98 -15.56 6.45 6.15
C LEU A 98 -16.38 5.37 5.44
N GLY A 99 -16.19 4.11 5.82
CA GLY A 99 -16.86 2.98 5.21
C GLY A 99 -16.41 2.69 3.77
N PHE A 100 -17.21 1.88 3.10
CA PHE A 100 -16.94 1.44 1.73
C PHE A 100 -16.90 2.60 0.72
N ILE A 101 -17.79 3.58 0.85
CA ILE A 101 -17.84 4.74 -0.04
C ILE A 101 -16.58 5.58 0.10
N GLY A 102 -16.10 5.82 1.32
CA GLY A 102 -14.87 6.57 1.54
C GLY A 102 -13.63 5.86 1.03
N THR A 103 -13.51 4.55 1.25
CA THR A 103 -12.37 3.76 0.74
C THR A 103 -12.33 3.71 -0.77
N ILE A 104 -13.49 3.53 -1.44
CA ILE A 104 -13.55 3.60 -2.91
C ILE A 104 -13.16 4.99 -3.42
N SER A 105 -13.60 6.06 -2.75
CA SER A 105 -13.22 7.42 -3.13
C SER A 105 -11.71 7.62 -3.08
N ILE A 106 -11.02 7.11 -2.04
CA ILE A 106 -9.56 7.15 -1.93
C ILE A 106 -8.92 6.39 -3.10
N ILE A 107 -9.39 5.19 -3.41
CA ILE A 107 -8.86 4.38 -4.52
C ILE A 107 -9.04 5.11 -5.86
N ILE A 108 -10.21 5.70 -6.10
CA ILE A 108 -10.48 6.45 -7.34
C ILE A 108 -9.55 7.65 -7.45
N LEU A 109 -9.33 8.41 -6.38
CA LEU A 109 -8.44 9.57 -6.38
C LEU A 109 -6.98 9.16 -6.69
N LEU A 110 -6.49 8.07 -6.08
CA LEU A 110 -5.16 7.54 -6.37
C LEU A 110 -5.04 7.07 -7.82
N LEU A 111 -6.07 6.41 -8.33
CA LEU A 111 -6.12 5.98 -9.73
C LEU A 111 -6.09 7.17 -10.69
N LEU A 112 -6.83 8.25 -10.40
CA LEU A 112 -6.81 9.47 -11.18
C LEU A 112 -5.41 10.10 -11.23
N ILE A 113 -4.69 10.12 -10.11
CA ILE A 113 -3.30 10.62 -10.09
C ILE A 113 -2.40 9.76 -11.01
N VAL A 114 -2.54 8.44 -10.97
CA VAL A 114 -1.78 7.54 -11.85
C VAL A 114 -2.11 7.78 -13.31
N ILE A 115 -3.40 7.92 -13.64
CA ILE A 115 -3.86 8.21 -15.01
C ILE A 115 -3.29 9.55 -15.48
N GLU A 116 -3.32 10.60 -14.66
CA GLU A 116 -2.75 11.91 -15.01
C GLU A 116 -1.24 11.82 -15.27
N CYS A 117 -0.48 11.07 -14.47
CA CYS A 117 0.94 10.84 -14.72
C CYS A 117 1.16 10.20 -16.11
N ILE A 118 0.32 9.24 -16.50
CA ILE A 118 0.40 8.56 -17.82
C ILE A 118 0.00 9.52 -18.93
N LEU A 119 -1.03 10.35 -18.74
CA LEU A 119 -1.46 11.33 -19.72
C LEU A 119 -0.40 12.41 -19.96
N ILE A 120 0.26 12.89 -18.89
CA ILE A 120 1.38 13.82 -18.99
C ILE A 120 2.56 13.16 -19.71
N ALA A 121 2.88 11.91 -19.38
CA ALA A 121 3.93 11.14 -20.05
C ALA A 121 3.71 11.04 -21.57
N ARG A 122 2.47 10.81 -21.99
CA ARG A 122 2.12 10.76 -23.44
C ARG A 122 2.30 12.09 -24.15
N LYS A 123 2.14 13.21 -23.43
CA LYS A 123 2.28 14.57 -23.97
C LYS A 123 3.69 15.13 -23.79
N ALA A 124 4.56 14.48 -23.06
CA ALA A 124 5.91 14.96 -22.76
C ALA A 124 6.75 15.10 -24.04
N LYS A 125 7.56 16.18 -24.07
CA LYS A 125 8.41 16.54 -25.19
C LYS A 125 9.58 15.58 -25.39
N ASP A 126 10.22 15.21 -24.27
CA ASP A 126 11.46 14.43 -24.26
C ASP A 126 11.22 13.02 -23.72
N THR A 127 12.04 12.07 -24.18
CA THR A 127 11.97 10.68 -23.71
C THR A 127 12.24 10.59 -22.20
N SER A 128 13.14 11.43 -21.66
CA SER A 128 13.44 11.49 -20.24
C SER A 128 12.21 11.91 -19.42
N GLY A 129 11.47 12.92 -19.86
CA GLY A 129 10.22 13.35 -19.22
C GLY A 129 9.15 12.25 -19.25
N LYS A 130 9.03 11.52 -20.38
CA LYS A 130 8.12 10.36 -20.47
C LYS A 130 8.45 9.29 -19.44
N LEU A 131 9.73 8.91 -19.33
CA LEU A 131 10.18 7.89 -18.40
C LEU A 131 9.96 8.29 -16.95
N ILE A 132 10.23 9.56 -16.60
CA ILE A 132 10.01 10.07 -15.25
C ILE A 132 8.52 10.03 -14.90
N CYS A 133 7.64 10.51 -15.75
CA CYS A 133 6.20 10.51 -15.51
C CYS A 133 5.63 9.08 -15.41
N CYS A 134 6.06 8.16 -16.30
CA CYS A 134 5.67 6.76 -16.23
C CYS A 134 6.20 6.09 -14.95
N GLY A 135 7.45 6.37 -14.56
CA GLY A 135 8.06 5.86 -13.34
C GLY A 135 7.32 6.30 -12.09
N MET A 136 6.96 7.59 -12.00
CA MET A 136 6.19 8.11 -10.87
C MET A 136 4.77 7.52 -10.82
N GLY A 137 4.09 7.42 -11.96
CA GLY A 137 2.78 6.78 -12.03
C GLY A 137 2.83 5.31 -11.62
N ALA A 138 3.84 4.57 -12.08
CA ALA A 138 4.04 3.17 -11.70
C ALA A 138 4.36 3.04 -10.20
N LEU A 139 5.23 3.89 -9.64
CA LEU A 139 5.58 3.88 -8.22
C LEU A 139 4.33 4.09 -7.35
N ILE A 140 3.54 5.13 -7.63
CA ILE A 140 2.31 5.43 -6.88
C ILE A 140 1.31 4.28 -7.02
N GLY A 141 1.11 3.76 -8.24
CA GLY A 141 0.17 2.68 -8.51
C GLY A 141 0.54 1.38 -7.80
N PHE A 142 1.80 0.94 -7.88
CA PHE A 142 2.27 -0.28 -7.21
C PHE A 142 2.27 -0.14 -5.70
N GLN A 143 2.70 1.01 -5.16
CA GLN A 143 2.71 1.25 -3.73
C GLN A 143 1.29 1.24 -3.16
N ALA A 144 0.33 1.90 -3.82
CA ALA A 144 -1.07 1.86 -3.43
C ALA A 144 -1.63 0.43 -3.51
N PHE A 145 -1.39 -0.27 -4.62
CA PHE A 145 -1.88 -1.64 -4.83
C PHE A 145 -1.37 -2.59 -3.74
N ILE A 146 -0.07 -2.56 -3.44
CA ILE A 146 0.52 -3.43 -2.40
C ILE A 146 -0.07 -3.10 -1.03
N ASN A 147 -0.19 -1.81 -0.67
CA ASN A 147 -0.77 -1.42 0.62
C ASN A 147 -2.22 -1.91 0.75
N LEU A 148 -3.04 -1.78 -0.29
CA LEU A 148 -4.41 -2.30 -0.31
C LEU A 148 -4.45 -3.81 -0.15
N CYS A 149 -3.58 -4.55 -0.84
CA CYS A 149 -3.50 -6.01 -0.70
C CYS A 149 -3.08 -6.43 0.70
N VAL A 150 -2.16 -5.70 1.34
CA VAL A 150 -1.76 -5.95 2.74
C VAL A 150 -2.91 -5.66 3.70
N ALA A 151 -3.57 -4.52 3.57
CA ALA A 151 -4.67 -4.13 4.44
C ALA A 151 -5.87 -5.08 4.35
N THR A 152 -6.12 -5.67 3.18
CA THR A 152 -7.18 -6.67 2.94
C THR A 152 -6.75 -8.12 3.19
N GLY A 153 -5.50 -8.36 3.59
CA GLY A 153 -4.99 -9.70 3.88
C GLY A 153 -4.59 -10.54 2.66
N LEU A 154 -4.62 -9.97 1.46
CA LEU A 154 -4.24 -10.67 0.23
C LEU A 154 -2.73 -10.89 0.09
N MET A 155 -1.92 -10.07 0.77
CA MET A 155 -0.46 -10.16 0.79
C MET A 155 0.08 -10.07 2.21
N PRO A 156 1.27 -10.64 2.48
CA PRO A 156 1.92 -10.49 3.78
C PRO A 156 2.24 -9.02 4.05
N ASN A 157 2.28 -8.65 5.32
CA ASN A 157 2.58 -7.27 5.72
C ASN A 157 3.97 -6.85 5.24
N THR A 158 4.02 -5.83 4.38
CA THR A 158 5.26 -5.29 3.79
C THR A 158 5.76 -4.03 4.48
N GLY A 159 4.92 -3.36 5.29
CA GLY A 159 5.26 -2.08 5.90
C GLY A 159 5.29 -0.92 4.90
N MET A 160 4.59 -1.02 3.77
CA MET A 160 4.52 0.05 2.78
C MET A 160 3.37 1.01 3.09
N THR A 161 3.66 2.30 3.05
CA THR A 161 2.68 3.37 3.31
C THR A 161 1.77 3.58 2.10
N LEU A 162 0.52 4.00 2.31
CA LEU A 162 -0.40 4.40 1.25
C LEU A 162 -0.01 5.79 0.73
N PRO A 163 0.26 5.98 -0.59
CA PRO A 163 0.69 7.26 -1.13
C PRO A 163 -0.28 8.40 -0.79
N PHE A 164 0.26 9.55 -0.36
CA PHE A 164 -0.45 10.78 0.00
C PHE A 164 -1.43 10.69 1.18
N VAL A 165 -1.77 9.49 1.64
CA VAL A 165 -2.77 9.28 2.71
C VAL A 165 -2.10 8.93 4.03
N SER A 166 -1.05 8.09 4.00
CA SER A 166 -0.34 7.66 5.19
C SER A 166 0.50 8.78 5.81
N TYR A 167 0.57 8.78 7.13
CA TYR A 167 1.46 9.65 7.88
C TYR A 167 2.90 9.10 7.82
N GLY A 168 3.68 9.61 6.87
CA GLY A 168 5.10 9.27 6.70
C GLY A 168 5.83 10.46 6.11
N LEU A 169 6.54 11.24 6.94
CA LEU A 169 7.13 12.51 6.54
C LEU A 169 8.09 12.35 5.35
N THR A 170 8.97 11.36 5.40
CA THR A 170 9.93 11.07 4.33
C THR A 170 9.26 10.58 3.04
N SER A 171 8.23 9.73 3.17
CA SER A 171 7.46 9.23 2.03
C SER A 171 6.68 10.36 1.35
N LEU A 172 6.01 11.21 2.13
CA LEU A 172 5.27 12.36 1.60
C LEU A 172 6.18 13.35 0.89
N VAL A 173 7.32 13.72 1.49
CA VAL A 173 8.28 14.66 0.86
C VAL A 173 8.76 14.10 -0.47
N SER A 174 9.16 12.83 -0.52
CA SER A 174 9.64 12.22 -1.77
C SER A 174 8.57 12.14 -2.85
N LEU A 175 7.32 11.84 -2.48
CA LEU A 175 6.20 11.83 -3.42
C LEU A 175 5.87 13.23 -3.95
N TYR A 176 5.83 14.26 -3.09
CA TYR A 176 5.60 15.63 -3.53
C TYR A 176 6.72 16.16 -4.42
N MET A 177 7.99 15.84 -4.11
CA MET A 177 9.11 16.20 -4.99
C MET A 177 8.98 15.52 -6.36
N GLY A 178 8.66 14.22 -6.38
CA GLY A 178 8.43 13.49 -7.63
C GLY A 178 7.27 14.05 -8.44
N MET A 179 6.16 14.37 -7.79
CA MET A 179 5.00 15.01 -8.46
C MET A 179 5.33 16.41 -8.96
N GLY A 180 6.16 17.19 -8.24
CA GLY A 180 6.65 18.48 -8.72
C GLY A 180 7.41 18.37 -10.04
N ILE A 181 8.24 17.32 -10.20
CA ILE A 181 8.94 17.04 -11.45
C ILE A 181 7.94 16.65 -12.55
N VAL A 182 6.94 15.80 -12.26
CA VAL A 182 5.89 15.41 -13.21
C VAL A 182 5.13 16.65 -13.71
N LEU A 183 4.73 17.54 -12.81
CA LEU A 183 4.05 18.79 -13.17
C LEU A 183 4.93 19.69 -14.02
N ASN A 184 6.21 19.81 -13.71
CA ASN A 184 7.16 20.58 -14.53
C ASN A 184 7.25 20.02 -15.96
N VAL A 185 7.32 18.69 -16.13
CA VAL A 185 7.28 18.06 -17.46
C VAL A 185 5.98 18.41 -18.20
N GLY A 186 4.84 18.40 -17.48
CA GLY A 186 3.54 18.73 -18.06
C GLY A 186 3.42 20.20 -18.53
N LEU A 187 4.14 21.12 -17.88
CA LEU A 187 4.12 22.55 -18.20
C LEU A 187 5.07 22.93 -19.35
N GLN A 188 5.97 22.05 -19.75
CA GLN A 188 6.91 22.35 -20.85
C GLN A 188 6.16 22.46 -22.18
N PRO A 189 6.28 23.59 -22.89
CA PRO A 189 5.58 23.77 -24.15
C PRO A 189 6.10 22.76 -25.19
N LYS A 190 5.17 22.08 -25.90
CA LYS A 190 5.55 21.31 -27.08
C LYS A 190 6.22 22.25 -28.09
N LYS A 191 7.45 21.97 -28.52
CA LYS A 191 7.95 22.57 -29.74
C LYS A 191 7.06 22.09 -30.89
N TYR A 192 6.40 23.02 -31.55
CA TYR A 192 5.74 22.72 -32.83
C TYR A 192 6.81 22.18 -33.78
N SER A 193 6.67 20.93 -34.22
CA SER A 193 7.39 20.38 -35.36
C SER A 193 6.52 20.49 -36.57
#